data_490ad859726b6dc1ea5c3dc710fd9cc5
#
_entry.id   490ad859726b6dc1ea5c3dc710fd9cc5
#
_cell.length_a   1.000
_cell.length_b   1.000
_cell.length_c   1.000
_cell.angle_alpha   90.00
_cell.angle_beta   90.00
_cell.angle_gamma   90.00
#
_symmetry.space_group_name_H-M   'P 1'
#
loop_
_entity.id
_entity.type
_entity.pdbx_description
1 polymer ?
#
loop_
_entity_poly.entity_id
_entity_poly.type
_entity_poly.pdbx_seq_one_letter_code
_entity_poly.pdbx_strand_id
1 'polypeptide(L)'
;ILLSLISLFCLLSGCAEHSSLQDTLDKAENFMENHPDSAYSLLQTIDSDALRTRGGRARYALLYTQALDNNYIDETNDSLISIATIYYQHHGDVRNRFLSLYYKGRVNYNAGDYLHAMLNYSEAETLVPDLQDDYYAGLLYSQLGSIYRNYYDFPKSLEAYQKAELYYKNAGKDFHRQFAMTNQSVVYRNMDNYVK
;
A
#
# COMPACT_ATOMS: atom_id res chain seq x y z
N ILE A 1 -7.97 -50.29 -5.09
CA ILE A 1 -8.66 -49.51 -6.14
C ILE A 1 -9.51 -48.41 -5.53
N LEU A 2 -10.34 -48.69 -4.46
CA LEU A 2 -11.18 -47.65 -3.83
C LEU A 2 -10.37 -46.56 -3.13
N LEU A 3 -9.29 -46.90 -2.42
CA LEU A 3 -8.38 -45.95 -1.76
C LEU A 3 -7.62 -45.06 -2.74
N SER A 4 -7.28 -45.57 -3.95
CA SER A 4 -6.60 -44.77 -4.97
C SER A 4 -7.53 -43.74 -5.65
N LEU A 5 -8.81 -44.05 -5.77
CA LEU A 5 -9.83 -43.14 -6.31
C LEU A 5 -10.15 -41.99 -5.33
N ILE A 6 -10.19 -42.26 -4.02
CA ILE A 6 -10.41 -41.22 -3.00
C ILE A 6 -9.23 -40.25 -2.95
N SER A 7 -7.99 -40.73 -3.06
CA SER A 7 -6.80 -39.86 -3.07
C SER A 7 -6.74 -38.97 -4.31
N LEU A 8 -7.18 -39.47 -5.46
CA LEU A 8 -7.21 -38.69 -6.71
C LEU A 8 -8.29 -37.58 -6.67
N PHE A 9 -9.43 -37.83 -6.02
CA PHE A 9 -10.51 -36.87 -5.89
C PHE A 9 -10.11 -35.69 -4.96
N CYS A 10 -9.38 -35.97 -3.86
CA CYS A 10 -8.86 -34.94 -2.97
C CYS A 10 -7.82 -34.03 -3.65
N LEU A 11 -7.00 -34.56 -4.56
CA LEU A 11 -6.02 -33.77 -5.30
C LEU A 11 -6.68 -32.84 -6.31
N LEU A 12 -7.75 -33.27 -6.96
CA LEU A 12 -8.49 -32.43 -7.94
C LEU A 12 -9.27 -31.31 -7.26
N SER A 13 -9.86 -31.57 -6.10
CA SER A 13 -10.58 -30.51 -5.33
C SER A 13 -9.64 -29.41 -4.83
N GLY A 14 -8.46 -29.78 -4.33
CA GLY A 14 -7.46 -28.80 -3.85
C GLY A 14 -6.89 -27.90 -4.95
N CYS A 15 -6.76 -28.42 -6.17
CA CYS A 15 -6.32 -27.61 -7.33
C CYS A 15 -7.39 -26.62 -7.78
N ALA A 16 -8.66 -27.01 -7.78
CA ALA A 16 -9.77 -26.15 -8.19
C ALA A 16 -10.01 -25.00 -7.18
N GLU A 17 -9.92 -25.25 -5.88
CA GLU A 17 -9.99 -24.23 -4.83
C GLU A 17 -8.84 -23.24 -4.92
N HIS A 18 -7.63 -23.72 -5.14
CA HIS A 18 -6.45 -22.85 -5.27
C HIS A 18 -6.55 -21.95 -6.51
N SER A 19 -7.04 -22.45 -7.65
CA SER A 19 -7.30 -21.64 -8.85
C SER A 19 -8.34 -20.56 -8.59
N SER A 20 -9.45 -20.90 -7.96
CA SER A 20 -10.53 -19.97 -7.62
C SER A 20 -10.06 -18.82 -6.69
N LEU A 21 -9.18 -19.13 -5.73
CA LEU A 21 -8.61 -18.16 -4.81
C LEU A 21 -7.67 -17.17 -5.53
N GLN A 22 -6.79 -17.66 -6.40
CA GLN A 22 -5.92 -16.81 -7.20
C GLN A 22 -6.73 -15.91 -8.14
N ASP A 23 -7.76 -16.44 -8.80
CA ASP A 23 -8.67 -15.68 -9.65
C ASP A 23 -9.36 -14.54 -8.86
N THR A 24 -9.71 -14.78 -7.60
CA THR A 24 -10.32 -13.75 -6.74
C THR A 24 -9.31 -12.65 -6.37
N LEU A 25 -8.07 -13.02 -6.04
CA LEU A 25 -7.00 -12.05 -5.77
C LEU A 25 -6.66 -11.23 -7.03
N ASP A 26 -6.61 -11.86 -8.20
CA ASP A 26 -6.36 -11.19 -9.48
C ASP A 26 -7.48 -10.17 -9.82
N LYS A 27 -8.74 -10.56 -9.60
CA LYS A 27 -9.88 -9.64 -9.79
C LYS A 27 -9.83 -8.47 -8.82
N ALA A 28 -9.55 -8.72 -7.54
CA ALA A 28 -9.44 -7.68 -6.54
C ALA A 28 -8.33 -6.68 -6.89
N GLU A 29 -7.17 -7.17 -7.34
CA GLU A 29 -6.06 -6.33 -7.79
C GLU A 29 -6.43 -5.47 -8.99
N ASN A 30 -7.13 -6.04 -9.99
CA ASN A 30 -7.61 -5.30 -11.16
C ASN A 30 -8.65 -4.22 -10.83
N PHE A 31 -9.44 -4.41 -9.79
CA PHE A 31 -10.43 -3.41 -9.35
C PHE A 31 -9.85 -2.33 -8.44
N MET A 32 -8.66 -2.54 -7.90
CA MET A 32 -8.09 -1.75 -6.81
C MET A 32 -8.03 -0.24 -7.09
N GLU A 33 -7.74 0.17 -8.33
CA GLU A 33 -7.63 1.58 -8.68
C GLU A 33 -9.00 2.22 -8.98
N ASN A 34 -9.85 1.54 -9.75
CA ASN A 34 -11.06 2.16 -10.29
C ASN A 34 -12.34 1.78 -9.52
N HIS A 35 -12.33 0.67 -8.79
CA HIS A 35 -13.46 0.11 -8.05
C HIS A 35 -13.00 -0.47 -6.70
N PRO A 36 -12.39 0.36 -5.81
CA PRO A 36 -11.81 -0.13 -4.56
C PRO A 36 -12.83 -0.77 -3.61
N ASP A 37 -14.10 -0.34 -3.65
CA ASP A 37 -15.22 -0.95 -2.94
C ASP A 37 -15.48 -2.39 -3.38
N SER A 38 -15.43 -2.64 -4.69
CA SER A 38 -15.56 -3.98 -5.27
C SER A 38 -14.36 -4.85 -4.94
N ALA A 39 -13.13 -4.28 -4.97
CA ALA A 39 -11.92 -4.99 -4.54
C ALA A 39 -12.02 -5.40 -3.07
N TYR A 40 -12.44 -4.49 -2.19
CA TYR A 40 -12.63 -4.77 -0.78
C TYR A 40 -13.67 -5.87 -0.54
N SER A 41 -14.83 -5.77 -1.20
CA SER A 41 -15.90 -6.78 -1.11
C SER A 41 -15.43 -8.18 -1.54
N LEU A 42 -14.66 -8.27 -2.63
CA LEU A 42 -14.07 -9.54 -3.08
C LEU A 42 -13.10 -10.11 -2.05
N LEU A 43 -12.22 -9.30 -1.50
CA LEU A 43 -11.24 -9.74 -0.51
C LEU A 43 -11.88 -10.22 0.79
N GLN A 44 -13.02 -9.66 1.18
CA GLN A 44 -13.80 -10.12 2.33
C GLN A 44 -14.41 -11.52 2.14
N THR A 45 -14.59 -12.01 0.90
CA THR A 45 -15.07 -13.37 0.64
C THR A 45 -14.01 -14.45 0.83
N ILE A 46 -12.74 -14.05 0.94
CA ILE A 46 -11.63 -14.99 1.07
C ILE A 46 -11.54 -15.47 2.52
N ASP A 47 -11.63 -16.79 2.69
CA ASP A 47 -11.29 -17.43 3.96
C ASP A 47 -9.76 -17.41 4.13
N SER A 48 -9.29 -16.74 5.19
CA SER A 48 -7.85 -16.65 5.49
C SER A 48 -7.20 -18.03 5.70
N ASP A 49 -7.95 -19.03 6.18
CA ASP A 49 -7.46 -20.38 6.40
C ASP A 49 -7.24 -21.16 5.08
N ALA A 50 -7.89 -20.72 3.99
CA ALA A 50 -7.66 -21.23 2.65
C ALA A 50 -6.32 -20.75 2.05
N LEU A 51 -5.70 -19.70 2.60
CA LEU A 51 -4.42 -19.14 2.15
C LEU A 51 -3.24 -20.00 2.63
N ARG A 52 -3.02 -21.14 2.01
CA ARG A 52 -2.04 -22.17 2.44
C ARG A 52 -0.58 -21.78 2.21
N THR A 53 -0.30 -20.92 1.21
CA THR A 53 1.07 -20.53 0.87
C THR A 53 1.47 -19.20 1.53
N ARG A 54 2.77 -19.04 1.83
CA ARG A 54 3.30 -17.77 2.37
C ARG A 54 3.07 -16.61 1.39
N GLY A 55 3.28 -16.85 0.09
CA GLY A 55 3.05 -15.85 -0.95
C GLY A 55 1.58 -15.46 -1.08
N GLY A 56 0.65 -16.43 -1.01
CA GLY A 56 -0.79 -16.14 -1.03
C GLY A 56 -1.23 -15.29 0.15
N ARG A 57 -0.75 -15.61 1.37
CA ARG A 57 -1.00 -14.78 2.56
C ARG A 57 -0.44 -13.37 2.44
N ALA A 58 0.77 -13.25 1.91
CA ALA A 58 1.42 -11.94 1.71
C ALA A 58 0.67 -11.10 0.68
N ARG A 59 0.25 -11.69 -0.45
CA ARG A 59 -0.53 -11.01 -1.48
C ARG A 59 -1.88 -10.56 -0.94
N TYR A 60 -2.59 -11.44 -0.25
CA TYR A 60 -3.86 -11.08 0.39
C TYR A 60 -3.69 -9.93 1.39
N ALA A 61 -2.69 -10.02 2.27
CA ALA A 61 -2.42 -8.99 3.27
C ALA A 61 -2.15 -7.62 2.63
N LEU A 62 -1.36 -7.59 1.55
CA LEU A 62 -1.09 -6.36 0.80
C LEU A 62 -2.37 -5.81 0.17
N LEU A 63 -3.09 -6.62 -0.60
CA LEU A 63 -4.29 -6.18 -1.31
C LEU A 63 -5.41 -5.77 -0.34
N TYR A 64 -5.58 -6.48 0.78
CA TYR A 64 -6.59 -6.14 1.77
C TYR A 64 -6.30 -4.79 2.44
N THR A 65 -5.04 -4.56 2.86
CA THR A 65 -4.64 -3.26 3.44
C THR A 65 -4.77 -2.12 2.43
N GLN A 66 -4.40 -2.37 1.17
CA GLN A 66 -4.58 -1.40 0.09
C GLN A 66 -6.07 -1.09 -0.14
N ALA A 67 -6.94 -2.10 -0.12
CA ALA A 67 -8.37 -1.90 -0.30
C ALA A 67 -8.98 -1.11 0.86
N LEU A 68 -8.54 -1.33 2.11
CA LEU A 68 -8.95 -0.52 3.25
C LEU A 68 -8.58 0.95 3.05
N ASP A 69 -7.31 1.23 2.73
CA ASP A 69 -6.82 2.60 2.53
C ASP A 69 -7.55 3.32 1.38
N ASN A 70 -7.76 2.63 0.26
CA ASN A 70 -8.47 3.19 -0.90
C ASN A 70 -9.96 3.42 -0.65
N ASN A 71 -10.56 2.76 0.33
CA ASN A 71 -11.94 2.98 0.79
C ASN A 71 -12.03 3.93 2.00
N TYR A 72 -10.94 4.62 2.36
CA TYR A 72 -10.87 5.54 3.50
C TYR A 72 -11.21 4.87 4.84
N ILE A 73 -10.90 3.59 4.98
CA ILE A 73 -11.03 2.83 6.23
C ILE A 73 -9.67 2.82 6.91
N ASP A 74 -9.57 3.54 8.01
CA ASP A 74 -8.33 3.68 8.77
C ASP A 74 -8.01 2.37 9.52
N GLU A 75 -7.03 1.62 9.00
CA GLU A 75 -6.42 0.52 9.73
C GLU A 75 -5.28 1.06 10.61
N THR A 76 -5.24 0.60 11.86
CA THR A 76 -4.24 1.03 12.87
C THR A 76 -3.41 -0.11 13.42
N ASN A 77 -3.75 -1.37 13.07
CA ASN A 77 -3.02 -2.56 13.47
C ASN A 77 -2.18 -3.09 12.29
N ASP A 78 -0.86 -3.04 12.42
CA ASP A 78 0.05 -3.42 11.35
C ASP A 78 0.31 -4.94 11.24
N SER A 79 -0.35 -5.77 12.04
CA SER A 79 -0.13 -7.22 12.05
C SER A 79 -0.39 -7.86 10.68
N LEU A 80 -1.47 -7.45 9.99
CA LEU A 80 -1.81 -7.99 8.69
C LEU A 80 -0.78 -7.58 7.63
N ILE A 81 -0.51 -6.29 7.47
CA ILE A 81 0.44 -5.78 6.45
C ILE A 81 1.86 -6.24 6.72
N SER A 82 2.22 -6.53 7.97
CA SER A 82 3.53 -7.07 8.34
C SER A 82 3.79 -8.44 7.69
N ILE A 83 2.76 -9.25 7.43
CA ILE A 83 2.89 -10.51 6.69
C ILE A 83 3.43 -10.24 5.28
N ALA A 84 2.90 -9.22 4.60
CA ALA A 84 3.35 -8.80 3.28
C ALA A 84 4.77 -8.23 3.33
N THR A 85 5.04 -7.33 4.26
CA THR A 85 6.35 -6.67 4.38
C THR A 85 7.47 -7.69 4.63
N ILE A 86 7.28 -8.62 5.56
CA ILE A 86 8.26 -9.68 5.86
C ILE A 86 8.48 -10.59 4.64
N TYR A 87 7.42 -10.92 3.92
CA TYR A 87 7.54 -11.78 2.75
C TYR A 87 8.25 -11.08 1.60
N TYR A 88 7.81 -9.87 1.23
CA TYR A 88 8.33 -9.14 0.08
C TYR A 88 9.73 -8.54 0.30
N GLN A 89 10.22 -8.47 1.54
CA GLN A 89 11.61 -8.12 1.81
C GLN A 89 12.60 -9.05 1.10
N HIS A 90 12.23 -10.32 0.90
CA HIS A 90 13.09 -11.35 0.31
C HIS A 90 12.52 -11.98 -0.96
N HIS A 91 11.27 -11.65 -1.31
CA HIS A 91 10.54 -12.26 -2.43
C HIS A 91 9.75 -11.20 -3.17
N GLY A 92 9.52 -11.42 -4.45
CA GLY A 92 8.73 -10.51 -5.26
C GLY A 92 9.57 -9.43 -5.95
N ASP A 93 8.88 -8.58 -6.67
CA ASP A 93 9.45 -7.46 -7.41
C ASP A 93 9.55 -6.18 -6.56
N VAL A 94 10.16 -5.16 -7.13
CA VAL A 94 10.33 -3.83 -6.50
C VAL A 94 8.98 -3.23 -6.13
N ARG A 95 7.96 -3.41 -6.98
CA ARG A 95 6.62 -2.83 -6.76
C ARG A 95 5.94 -3.41 -5.53
N ASN A 96 5.92 -4.73 -5.37
CA ASN A 96 5.32 -5.39 -4.20
C ASN A 96 6.07 -5.04 -2.91
N ARG A 97 7.39 -4.97 -2.97
CA ARG A 97 8.21 -4.53 -1.84
C ARG A 97 7.90 -3.08 -1.46
N PHE A 98 7.85 -2.18 -2.43
CA PHE A 98 7.49 -0.78 -2.22
C PHE A 98 6.08 -0.64 -1.61
N LEU A 99 5.07 -1.27 -2.21
CA LEU A 99 3.69 -1.18 -1.75
C LEU A 99 3.51 -1.70 -0.33
N SER A 100 4.16 -2.82 0.02
CA SER A 100 4.08 -3.36 1.38
C SER A 100 4.65 -2.41 2.44
N LEU A 101 5.75 -1.74 2.14
CA LEU A 101 6.36 -0.72 3.00
C LEU A 101 5.48 0.55 3.06
N TYR A 102 5.01 1.02 1.91
CA TYR A 102 4.13 2.19 1.83
C TYR A 102 2.86 1.99 2.67
N TYR A 103 2.13 0.88 2.47
CA TYR A 103 0.91 0.63 3.23
C TYR A 103 1.17 0.33 4.71
N LYS A 104 2.29 -0.28 5.06
CA LYS A 104 2.69 -0.39 6.47
C LYS A 104 2.95 1.00 7.09
N GLY A 105 3.60 1.89 6.35
CA GLY A 105 3.74 3.28 6.75
C GLY A 105 2.38 3.99 6.92
N ARG A 106 1.39 3.73 6.04
CA ARG A 106 0.03 4.26 6.15
C ARG A 106 -0.66 3.79 7.44
N VAL A 107 -0.59 2.48 7.73
CA VAL A 107 -1.18 1.91 8.96
C VAL A 107 -0.53 2.51 10.22
N ASN A 108 0.79 2.63 10.25
CA ASN A 108 1.48 3.26 11.38
C ASN A 108 1.13 4.76 11.49
N TYR A 109 0.98 5.46 10.37
CA TYR A 109 0.55 6.86 10.36
C TYR A 109 -0.86 7.02 10.96
N ASN A 110 -1.81 6.17 10.56
CA ASN A 110 -3.18 6.16 11.09
C ASN A 110 -3.22 5.82 12.58
N ALA A 111 -2.30 4.97 13.05
CA ALA A 111 -2.12 4.67 14.47
C ALA A 111 -1.50 5.82 15.29
N GLY A 112 -1.04 6.89 14.63
CA GLY A 112 -0.28 7.98 15.27
C GLY A 112 1.19 7.64 15.55
N ASP A 113 1.65 6.48 15.11
CA ASP A 113 3.05 6.05 15.23
C ASP A 113 3.89 6.63 14.07
N TYR A 114 4.09 7.93 14.13
CA TYR A 114 4.82 8.65 13.07
C TYR A 114 6.28 8.24 12.93
N LEU A 115 6.89 7.68 14.00
CA LEU A 115 8.26 7.18 13.93
C LEU A 115 8.34 5.96 13.01
N HIS A 116 7.52 4.94 13.25
CA HIS A 116 7.51 3.75 12.40
C HIS A 116 6.96 4.06 11.00
N ALA A 117 6.01 4.99 10.87
CA ALA A 117 5.58 5.47 9.56
C ALA A 117 6.75 6.05 8.77
N MET A 118 7.55 6.96 9.38
CA MET A 118 8.72 7.55 8.75
C MET A 118 9.76 6.49 8.35
N LEU A 119 10.04 5.50 9.21
CA LEU A 119 10.99 4.43 8.90
C LEU A 119 10.55 3.62 7.67
N ASN A 120 9.27 3.20 7.62
CA ASN A 120 8.74 2.46 6.49
C ASN A 120 8.74 3.29 5.19
N TYR A 121 8.37 4.58 5.26
CA TYR A 121 8.41 5.46 4.09
C TYR A 121 9.84 5.75 3.62
N SER A 122 10.80 5.91 4.55
CA SER A 122 12.21 6.10 4.17
C SER A 122 12.78 4.85 3.50
N GLU A 123 12.40 3.65 3.93
CA GLU A 123 12.79 2.43 3.23
C GLU A 123 12.12 2.33 1.85
N ALA A 124 10.83 2.66 1.74
CA ALA A 124 10.12 2.71 0.45
C ALA A 124 10.74 3.75 -0.50
N GLU A 125 11.21 4.91 0.00
CA GLU A 125 11.86 5.95 -0.80
C GLU A 125 13.10 5.42 -1.52
N THR A 126 13.86 4.51 -0.91
CA THR A 126 15.04 3.90 -1.54
C THR A 126 14.70 3.08 -2.79
N LEU A 127 13.44 2.66 -2.94
CA LEU A 127 12.97 1.86 -4.06
C LEU A 127 12.39 2.70 -5.20
N VAL A 128 12.15 3.99 -4.99
CA VAL A 128 11.54 4.89 -5.99
C VAL A 128 12.28 4.90 -7.33
N PRO A 129 13.64 4.92 -7.39
CA PRO A 129 14.35 4.92 -8.66
C PRO A 129 14.05 3.72 -9.56
N ASP A 130 13.73 2.56 -8.96
CA ASP A 130 13.48 1.30 -9.67
C ASP A 130 11.97 0.97 -9.77
N LEU A 131 11.11 1.78 -9.13
CA LEU A 131 9.66 1.51 -9.04
C LEU A 131 8.92 1.65 -10.38
N GLN A 132 9.35 2.59 -11.23
CA GLN A 132 8.71 2.92 -12.52
C GLN A 132 7.19 3.21 -12.40
N ASP A 133 6.78 3.80 -11.29
CA ASP A 133 5.37 4.13 -11.01
C ASP A 133 5.31 5.51 -10.34
N ASP A 134 5.13 6.54 -11.18
CA ASP A 134 5.11 7.94 -10.72
C ASP A 134 3.92 8.23 -9.78
N TYR A 135 2.80 7.52 -9.92
CA TYR A 135 1.66 7.74 -9.04
C TYR A 135 1.98 7.34 -7.60
N TYR A 136 2.52 6.13 -7.39
CA TYR A 136 2.88 5.67 -6.05
C TYR A 136 4.08 6.44 -5.48
N ALA A 137 5.03 6.86 -6.30
CA ALA A 137 6.08 7.77 -5.86
C ALA A 137 5.49 9.11 -5.35
N GLY A 138 4.52 9.66 -6.07
CA GLY A 138 3.78 10.86 -5.65
C GLY A 138 3.05 10.67 -4.31
N LEU A 139 2.38 9.53 -4.12
CA LEU A 139 1.72 9.20 -2.84
C LEU A 139 2.73 9.14 -1.70
N LEU A 140 3.88 8.49 -1.88
CA LEU A 140 4.93 8.39 -0.87
C LEU A 140 5.42 9.78 -0.44
N TYR A 141 5.78 10.64 -1.40
CA TYR A 141 6.29 11.98 -1.08
C TYR A 141 5.21 12.87 -0.45
N SER A 142 3.93 12.67 -0.76
CA SER A 142 2.83 13.35 -0.05
C SER A 142 2.78 12.94 1.42
N GLN A 143 2.98 11.66 1.75
CA GLN A 143 3.02 11.18 3.13
C GLN A 143 4.25 11.70 3.88
N LEU A 144 5.42 11.65 3.26
CA LEU A 144 6.65 12.22 3.83
C LEU A 144 6.47 13.71 4.11
N GLY A 145 5.88 14.46 3.18
CA GLY A 145 5.55 15.87 3.38
C GLY A 145 4.65 16.12 4.60
N SER A 146 3.65 15.26 4.80
CA SER A 146 2.76 15.33 5.96
C SER A 146 3.50 15.05 7.27
N ILE A 147 4.35 14.05 7.31
CA ILE A 147 5.15 13.72 8.50
C ILE A 147 6.12 14.84 8.83
N TYR A 148 6.90 15.33 7.87
CA TYR A 148 7.82 16.45 8.11
C TYR A 148 7.08 17.69 8.61
N ARG A 149 5.89 17.99 8.09
CA ARG A 149 5.05 19.08 8.60
C ARG A 149 4.64 18.88 10.06
N ASN A 150 4.26 17.65 10.44
CA ASN A 150 3.88 17.32 11.81
C ASN A 150 5.05 17.44 12.79
N TYR A 151 6.27 17.24 12.32
CA TYR A 151 7.50 17.47 13.09
C TYR A 151 8.06 18.91 12.96
N TYR A 152 7.33 19.82 12.31
CA TYR A 152 7.73 21.21 12.07
C TYR A 152 9.00 21.37 11.23
N ASP A 153 9.44 20.32 10.51
CA ASP A 153 10.51 20.41 9.51
C ASP A 153 9.92 20.90 8.18
N PHE A 154 9.55 22.20 8.18
CA PHE A 154 8.90 22.82 7.03
C PHE A 154 9.74 22.80 5.74
N PRO A 155 11.08 22.98 5.78
CA PRO A 155 11.89 22.86 4.58
C PRO A 155 11.78 21.50 3.91
N LYS A 156 11.93 20.41 4.68
CA LYS A 156 11.77 19.05 4.14
C LYS A 156 10.33 18.73 3.73
N SER A 157 9.35 19.26 4.47
CA SER A 157 7.95 19.12 4.09
C SER A 157 7.67 19.75 2.72
N LEU A 158 8.19 20.96 2.47
CA LEU A 158 8.05 21.64 1.20
C LEU A 158 8.72 20.87 0.07
N GLU A 159 9.96 20.41 0.25
CA GLU A 159 10.68 19.60 -0.72
C GLU A 159 9.90 18.32 -1.08
N ALA A 160 9.38 17.63 -0.08
CA ALA A 160 8.61 16.41 -0.29
C ALA A 160 7.32 16.67 -1.09
N TYR A 161 6.55 17.73 -0.76
CA TYR A 161 5.36 18.07 -1.54
C TYR A 161 5.69 18.55 -2.97
N GLN A 162 6.83 19.18 -3.20
CA GLN A 162 7.30 19.56 -4.54
C GLN A 162 7.63 18.30 -5.37
N LYS A 163 8.29 17.30 -4.77
CA LYS A 163 8.50 15.99 -5.40
C LYS A 163 7.17 15.31 -5.72
N ALA A 164 6.23 15.30 -4.76
CA ALA A 164 4.90 14.74 -4.98
C ALA A 164 4.18 15.40 -6.16
N GLU A 165 4.21 16.73 -6.24
CA GLU A 165 3.61 17.49 -7.37
C GLU A 165 4.21 17.05 -8.70
N LEU A 166 5.54 16.94 -8.79
CA LEU A 166 6.23 16.53 -10.00
C LEU A 166 5.81 15.12 -10.43
N TYR A 167 5.83 14.16 -9.51
CA TYR A 167 5.44 12.78 -9.76
C TYR A 167 3.97 12.67 -10.18
N TYR A 168 3.06 13.36 -9.53
CA TYR A 168 1.64 13.37 -9.93
C TYR A 168 1.43 14.02 -11.29
N LYS A 169 2.21 15.04 -11.65
CA LYS A 169 2.19 15.63 -12.99
C LYS A 169 2.60 14.60 -14.05
N ASN A 170 3.68 13.86 -13.81
CA ASN A 170 4.16 12.82 -14.70
C ASN A 170 3.14 11.69 -14.86
N ALA A 171 2.49 11.30 -13.76
CA ALA A 171 1.43 10.28 -13.73
C ALA A 171 0.08 10.76 -14.33
N GLY A 172 -0.07 12.02 -14.70
CA GLY A 172 -1.34 12.58 -15.18
C GLY A 172 -2.44 12.64 -14.11
N LYS A 173 -2.09 12.65 -12.82
CA LYS A 173 -3.03 12.64 -11.68
C LYS A 173 -3.28 14.09 -11.19
N ASP A 174 -4.03 14.88 -11.97
CA ASP A 174 -4.24 16.31 -11.73
C ASP A 174 -4.86 16.63 -10.36
N PHE A 175 -5.82 15.83 -9.89
CA PHE A 175 -6.42 16.02 -8.57
C PHE A 175 -5.37 15.91 -7.44
N HIS A 176 -4.55 14.88 -7.46
CA HIS A 176 -3.48 14.67 -6.48
C HIS A 176 -2.39 15.74 -6.58
N ARG A 177 -2.08 16.19 -7.79
CA ARG A 177 -1.17 17.29 -8.04
C ARG A 177 -1.67 18.58 -7.38
N GLN A 178 -2.95 18.93 -7.57
CA GLN A 178 -3.54 20.11 -6.92
C GLN A 178 -3.52 20.00 -5.40
N PHE A 179 -3.74 18.79 -4.86
CA PHE A 179 -3.63 18.54 -3.42
C PHE A 179 -2.20 18.79 -2.91
N ALA A 180 -1.18 18.31 -3.63
CA ALA A 180 0.23 18.57 -3.28
C ALA A 180 0.54 20.08 -3.29
N MET A 181 0.10 20.82 -4.30
CA MET A 181 0.26 22.28 -4.39
C MET A 181 -0.44 23.02 -3.23
N THR A 182 -1.64 22.56 -2.86
CA THR A 182 -2.36 23.11 -1.70
C THR A 182 -1.57 22.91 -0.41
N ASN A 183 -1.00 21.72 -0.20
CA ASN A 183 -0.17 21.45 0.97
C ASN A 183 1.12 22.27 0.99
N GLN A 184 1.76 22.55 -0.16
CA GLN A 184 2.88 23.49 -0.23
C GLN A 184 2.46 24.87 0.28
N SER A 185 1.30 25.37 -0.14
CA SER A 185 0.77 26.66 0.33
C SER A 185 0.52 26.67 1.84
N VAL A 186 0.05 25.55 2.41
CA VAL A 186 -0.11 25.38 3.86
C VAL A 186 1.24 25.42 4.57
N VAL A 187 2.27 24.78 4.01
CA VAL A 187 3.63 24.80 4.58
C VAL A 187 4.20 26.20 4.58
N TYR A 188 4.10 26.97 3.47
CA TYR A 188 4.55 28.36 3.43
C TYR A 188 3.87 29.21 4.50
N ARG A 189 2.55 29.10 4.65
CA ARG A 189 1.82 29.83 5.71
C ARG A 189 2.29 29.44 7.12
N ASN A 190 2.62 28.18 7.34
CA ASN A 190 3.13 27.72 8.63
C ASN A 190 4.53 28.30 8.89
N MET A 191 5.41 28.36 7.88
CA MET A 191 6.73 28.98 7.98
C MET A 191 6.61 30.47 8.37
N ASP A 192 5.73 31.23 7.71
CA ASP A 192 5.51 32.64 8.00
C ASP A 192 5.00 32.89 9.43
N ASN A 193 4.16 31.97 9.94
CA ASN A 193 3.62 32.07 11.31
C ASN A 193 4.63 31.66 12.39
N TYR A 194 5.62 30.84 12.04
CA TYR A 194 6.62 30.33 12.99
C TYR A 194 7.79 31.28 13.19
N VAL A 195 8.01 32.22 12.24
CA VAL A 195 9.08 33.22 12.26
C VAL A 195 8.65 34.49 13.03
N LYS A 196 7.36 34.67 13.34
CA LYS A 196 6.80 35.78 14.13
C LYS A 196 6.72 35.44 15.60
#